data_bc2116ea2d2bf7a7b8a7b78c53feac4e
#
_entry.id   bc2116ea2d2bf7a7b8a7b78c53feac4e
#
_cell.length_a   1.000
_cell.length_b   1.000
_cell.length_c   1.000
_cell.angle_alpha   90.00
_cell.angle_beta   90.00
_cell.angle_gamma   90.00
#
_symmetry.space_group_name_H-M   'P 1'
#
loop_
_entity.id
_entity.type
_entity.pdbx_description
1 polymer ?
#
loop_
_entity_poly.entity_id
_entity_poly.type
_entity_poly.pdbx_seq_one_letter_code
_entity_poly.pdbx_strand_id
1 'polypeptide(L)'
;MTRQLRLASLFVGTALAVASPFVLSSEAQACGGTFCDVGPTAMPVDQSGENIIFHVGPDTVEAHIQIQYDPETTAEAFAWLIPVSALPEFEIGSQFLFDATLAGSVPSYGLGTQNDSCGNGFGTGAPNNGGGTFGAGDEAGSTDGGDGGGTPEVVYKATVGSFEIAVLDGGTVDGVMQWLGDNGYQQDPNAAPIIEQYLADDFLFVAMKLANDAGVGEIHPIVIRYGGTEPCVPIRLTSIAALEDMDIRVFFYQDGRTVPVNYRHVLVNPLMIDWFNNADNYKEVISLAVDADQANGHAFVTEYAGPSLVVNTFQIYSPAWNGDVFTNYVDSPVGVIEELENQGLAYCDLEWDVVCNFYHPLLQSIVNEYIPVPDGVDPVQFYDCLSCNEADIDLTAWDAAAFAAAIDERIVAPAKVASALVESNPYLTRMYTT
;
A
#
# COMPACT_ATOMS: atom_id res chain seq x y z
N MET A 1 -90.41 -35.52 1.93
CA MET A 1 -89.90 -34.34 2.67
C MET A 1 -88.82 -34.81 3.62
N THR A 2 -87.60 -34.91 3.20
CA THR A 2 -86.48 -35.42 3.99
C THR A 2 -85.31 -34.42 3.85
N ARG A 3 -85.03 -33.73 4.94
CA ARG A 3 -83.87 -32.86 5.09
C ARG A 3 -82.63 -33.69 5.39
N GLN A 4 -81.65 -33.58 4.52
CA GLN A 4 -80.31 -34.10 4.78
C GLN A 4 -79.46 -33.11 5.57
N LEU A 5 -78.96 -33.49 6.73
CA LEU A 5 -77.92 -32.84 7.46
C LEU A 5 -76.56 -33.15 6.81
N ARG A 6 -75.79 -32.13 6.45
CA ARG A 6 -74.41 -32.29 6.08
C ARG A 6 -73.54 -31.96 7.30
N LEU A 7 -72.82 -32.96 7.78
CA LEU A 7 -71.70 -32.73 8.74
C LEU A 7 -70.53 -32.08 8.01
N ALA A 8 -70.09 -30.93 8.52
CA ALA A 8 -68.82 -30.32 8.14
C ALA A 8 -67.75 -30.80 9.06
N SER A 9 -66.80 -31.55 8.56
CA SER A 9 -65.60 -31.94 9.26
C SER A 9 -64.58 -30.79 9.27
N LEU A 10 -64.28 -30.21 10.44
CA LEU A 10 -63.21 -29.26 10.65
C LEU A 10 -61.87 -30.05 10.70
N PHE A 11 -61.03 -29.90 9.69
CA PHE A 11 -59.63 -30.28 9.80
C PHE A 11 -58.88 -29.12 10.42
N VAL A 12 -58.41 -29.28 11.66
CA VAL A 12 -57.43 -28.42 12.29
C VAL A 12 -56.07 -28.85 11.79
N GLY A 13 -55.55 -28.12 10.81
CA GLY A 13 -54.16 -28.31 10.36
C GLY A 13 -53.25 -27.55 11.32
N THR A 14 -52.48 -28.29 12.14
CA THR A 14 -51.34 -27.75 12.90
C THR A 14 -50.23 -27.46 11.94
N ALA A 15 -50.04 -26.17 11.58
CA ALA A 15 -48.84 -25.70 10.86
C ALA A 15 -47.68 -25.69 11.87
N LEU A 16 -46.79 -26.65 11.77
CA LEU A 16 -45.45 -26.59 12.39
C LEU A 16 -44.66 -25.49 11.64
N ALA A 17 -44.54 -24.32 12.25
CA ALA A 17 -43.61 -23.31 11.82
C ALA A 17 -42.19 -23.78 12.18
N VAL A 18 -41.46 -24.29 11.17
CA VAL A 18 -40.03 -24.48 11.28
C VAL A 18 -39.41 -23.11 11.26
N ALA A 19 -39.06 -22.59 12.43
CA ALA A 19 -38.23 -21.41 12.54
C ALA A 19 -36.82 -21.81 12.13
N SER A 20 -36.48 -21.58 10.86
CA SER A 20 -35.08 -21.54 10.45
C SER A 20 -34.43 -20.37 11.18
N PRO A 21 -33.32 -20.59 11.92
CA PRO A 21 -32.50 -19.48 12.34
C PRO A 21 -31.94 -18.85 11.07
N PHE A 22 -32.45 -17.68 10.70
CA PHE A 22 -31.69 -16.78 9.87
C PHE A 22 -30.46 -16.42 10.69
N VAL A 23 -29.35 -17.07 10.41
CA VAL A 23 -28.04 -16.55 10.70
C VAL A 23 -27.96 -15.30 9.83
N LEU A 24 -28.24 -14.14 10.46
CA LEU A 24 -27.81 -12.87 9.90
C LEU A 24 -26.28 -12.96 9.93
N SER A 25 -25.67 -13.32 8.81
CA SER A 25 -24.30 -12.95 8.55
C SER A 25 -24.29 -11.43 8.71
N SER A 26 -23.74 -10.93 9.81
CA SER A 26 -23.30 -9.56 9.89
C SER A 26 -22.29 -9.43 8.75
N GLU A 27 -22.67 -8.69 7.71
CA GLU A 27 -21.70 -8.17 6.76
C GLU A 27 -20.64 -7.47 7.61
N ALA A 28 -19.44 -8.02 7.64
CA ALA A 28 -18.29 -7.35 8.18
C ALA A 28 -18.06 -6.19 7.23
N GLN A 29 -18.55 -5.01 7.61
CA GLN A 29 -18.13 -3.77 6.96
C GLN A 29 -16.65 -3.62 7.27
N ALA A 30 -15.83 -3.97 6.31
CA ALA A 30 -14.42 -3.74 6.34
C ALA A 30 -14.19 -2.23 6.14
N CYS A 31 -13.85 -1.54 7.21
CA CYS A 31 -13.34 -0.17 7.19
C CYS A 31 -11.91 -0.22 7.70
N GLY A 32 -10.94 0.27 6.97
CA GLY A 32 -9.52 0.08 7.16
C GLY A 32 -8.83 1.00 8.14
N GLY A 33 -7.54 0.78 8.38
CA GLY A 33 -6.69 1.47 9.33
C GLY A 33 -6.43 2.95 9.08
N THR A 34 -7.16 3.59 8.19
CA THR A 34 -7.14 5.05 8.01
C THR A 34 -8.13 5.71 8.95
N PHE A 35 -7.60 6.60 9.80
CA PHE A 35 -8.39 7.44 10.69
C PHE A 35 -8.43 8.84 10.07
N CYS A 36 -9.62 9.38 9.83
CA CYS A 36 -9.78 10.69 9.22
C CYS A 36 -9.96 11.79 10.26
N ASP A 37 -9.72 13.03 9.85
CA ASP A 37 -9.87 14.20 10.69
C ASP A 37 -11.36 14.44 11.09
N VAL A 38 -11.58 14.97 12.29
CA VAL A 38 -12.92 15.16 12.86
C VAL A 38 -13.57 16.40 12.26
N GLY A 39 -14.17 16.26 11.08
CA GLY A 39 -15.00 17.29 10.45
C GLY A 39 -16.48 16.89 10.40
N PRO A 40 -17.43 17.85 10.24
CA PRO A 40 -18.86 17.54 10.22
C PRO A 40 -19.33 16.70 9.02
N THR A 41 -18.43 16.38 8.09
CA THR A 41 -18.64 15.52 6.92
C THR A 41 -17.37 14.72 6.62
N ALA A 42 -16.73 14.16 7.66
CA ALA A 42 -15.54 13.31 7.45
C ALA A 42 -15.93 12.10 6.58
N MET A 43 -15.48 12.11 5.34
CA MET A 43 -15.47 10.91 4.49
C MET A 43 -14.16 10.19 4.76
N PRO A 44 -14.16 8.90 5.07
CA PRO A 44 -12.94 8.14 5.15
C PRO A 44 -12.20 8.22 3.81
N VAL A 45 -10.87 8.24 3.84
CA VAL A 45 -10.07 8.04 2.63
C VAL A 45 -10.27 6.58 2.24
N ASP A 46 -10.89 6.35 1.09
CA ASP A 46 -11.07 5.01 0.57
C ASP A 46 -9.70 4.47 0.13
N GLN A 47 -9.17 3.52 0.90
CA GLN A 47 -7.94 2.84 0.57
C GLN A 47 -8.23 1.78 -0.49
N SER A 48 -7.77 2.01 -1.72
CA SER A 48 -8.00 1.11 -2.86
C SER A 48 -6.98 0.00 -2.97
N GLY A 49 -5.84 0.09 -2.27
CA GLY A 49 -4.81 -0.93 -2.26
C GLY A 49 -3.62 -0.60 -1.36
N GLU A 50 -2.79 -1.61 -1.10
CA GLU A 50 -1.56 -1.49 -0.34
C GLU A 50 -0.46 -2.31 -1.01
N ASN A 51 0.69 -1.69 -1.24
CA ASN A 51 1.90 -2.37 -1.69
C ASN A 51 2.95 -2.28 -0.60
N ILE A 52 3.50 -3.42 -0.20
CA ILE A 52 4.56 -3.48 0.82
C ILE A 52 5.75 -4.24 0.24
N ILE A 53 6.93 -3.65 0.32
CA ILE A 53 8.19 -4.29 -0.05
C ILE A 53 8.99 -4.51 1.22
N PHE A 54 9.38 -5.77 1.50
CA PHE A 54 10.20 -6.14 2.63
C PHE A 54 11.59 -6.59 2.21
N HIS A 55 12.56 -6.19 3.02
CA HIS A 55 13.84 -6.85 3.15
C HIS A 55 14.05 -7.25 4.61
N VAL A 56 14.30 -8.55 4.84
CA VAL A 56 14.52 -9.08 6.19
C VAL A 56 16.01 -9.42 6.31
N GLY A 57 16.72 -8.60 7.05
CA GLY A 57 18.12 -8.83 7.42
C GLY A 57 18.25 -9.82 8.59
N PRO A 58 19.47 -10.03 9.09
CA PRO A 58 19.72 -10.95 10.20
C PRO A 58 19.11 -10.49 11.52
N ASP A 59 18.98 -9.17 11.75
CA ASP A 59 18.51 -8.57 12.99
C ASP A 59 17.56 -7.38 12.77
N THR A 60 17.19 -7.09 11.53
CA THR A 60 16.36 -5.93 11.17
C THR A 60 15.38 -6.27 10.06
N VAL A 61 14.21 -5.68 10.11
CA VAL A 61 13.23 -5.65 9.03
C VAL A 61 13.20 -4.24 8.45
N GLU A 62 13.32 -4.14 7.13
CA GLU A 62 13.07 -2.94 6.36
C GLU A 62 11.79 -3.14 5.57
N ALA A 63 10.81 -2.26 5.81
CA ALA A 63 9.53 -2.26 5.13
C ALA A 63 9.37 -0.95 4.37
N HIS A 64 9.23 -1.01 3.04
CA HIS A 64 8.79 0.10 2.21
C HIS A 64 7.29 -0.05 2.01
N ILE A 65 6.51 0.98 2.29
CA ILE A 65 5.06 0.90 2.27
C ILE A 65 4.51 2.01 1.38
N GLN A 66 3.66 1.63 0.43
CA GLN A 66 2.93 2.51 -0.46
C GLN A 66 1.44 2.26 -0.28
N ILE A 67 0.72 3.29 0.14
CA ILE A 67 -0.73 3.27 0.23
C ILE A 67 -1.31 3.76 -1.09
N GLN A 68 -2.25 3.02 -1.65
CA GLN A 68 -3.05 3.44 -2.78
C GLN A 68 -4.38 3.99 -2.25
N TYR A 69 -4.70 5.21 -2.62
CA TYR A 69 -5.93 5.91 -2.21
C TYR A 69 -6.69 6.38 -3.46
N ASP A 70 -7.97 6.62 -3.30
CA ASP A 70 -8.76 7.24 -4.37
C ASP A 70 -8.45 8.74 -4.42
N PRO A 71 -7.87 9.27 -5.52
CA PRO A 71 -7.53 10.68 -5.65
C PRO A 71 -8.76 11.61 -5.69
N GLU A 72 -9.97 11.07 -5.89
CA GLU A 72 -11.21 11.83 -5.82
C GLU A 72 -11.69 12.05 -4.37
N THR A 73 -11.08 11.42 -3.38
CA THR A 73 -11.39 11.65 -1.97
C THR A 73 -10.96 13.05 -1.56
N THR A 74 -11.89 13.78 -0.94
CA THR A 74 -11.68 15.16 -0.45
C THR A 74 -11.18 15.22 0.99
N ALA A 75 -10.63 14.12 1.51
CA ALA A 75 -10.13 14.08 2.88
C ALA A 75 -8.89 14.97 3.01
N GLU A 76 -9.03 16.11 3.68
CA GLU A 76 -7.95 17.06 3.96
C GLU A 76 -6.95 16.52 4.99
N ALA A 77 -7.28 15.41 5.67
CA ALA A 77 -6.40 14.77 6.65
C ALA A 77 -6.44 13.25 6.51
N PHE A 78 -5.37 12.71 5.97
CA PHE A 78 -5.07 11.29 5.95
C PHE A 78 -4.40 10.88 7.25
N ALA A 79 -4.83 9.77 7.86
CA ALA A 79 -4.19 9.22 9.05
C ALA A 79 -4.12 7.69 8.97
N TRP A 80 -2.99 7.12 9.32
CA TRP A 80 -2.74 5.69 9.23
C TRP A 80 -2.09 5.16 10.49
N LEU A 81 -2.47 3.93 10.91
CA LEU A 81 -1.95 3.26 12.10
C LEU A 81 -1.29 1.95 11.70
N ILE A 82 0.00 1.79 12.05
CA ILE A 82 0.78 0.60 11.71
C ILE A 82 1.32 -0.02 13.02
N PRO A 83 1.06 -1.33 13.28
CA PRO A 83 1.68 -2.01 14.39
C PRO A 83 3.12 -2.38 14.04
N VAL A 84 4.03 -2.17 14.97
CA VAL A 84 5.46 -2.54 14.85
C VAL A 84 5.93 -3.20 16.13
N SER A 85 6.83 -4.18 16.01
CA SER A 85 7.33 -4.97 17.17
C SER A 85 8.42 -4.25 17.98
N ALA A 86 8.98 -3.17 17.45
CA ALA A 86 10.03 -2.39 18.12
C ALA A 86 9.98 -0.94 17.62
N LEU A 87 10.58 0.00 18.36
CA LEU A 87 10.68 1.40 17.95
C LEU A 87 11.43 1.51 16.62
N PRO A 88 10.78 2.02 15.56
CA PRO A 88 11.36 2.05 14.23
C PRO A 88 12.10 3.33 13.92
N GLU A 89 12.95 3.29 12.90
CA GLU A 89 13.47 4.44 12.18
C GLU A 89 12.63 4.68 10.94
N PHE A 90 12.47 5.95 10.53
CA PHE A 90 11.64 6.35 9.40
C PHE A 90 12.45 7.11 8.37
N GLU A 91 12.22 6.80 7.10
CA GLU A 91 12.80 7.52 5.96
C GLU A 91 11.76 7.68 4.85
N ILE A 92 11.99 8.64 3.95
CA ILE A 92 11.20 8.80 2.73
C ILE A 92 11.46 7.59 1.83
N GLY A 93 10.39 6.96 1.31
CA GLY A 93 10.47 5.87 0.36
C GLY A 93 10.53 6.37 -1.09
N SER A 94 10.95 5.49 -1.99
CA SER A 94 11.01 5.78 -3.42
C SER A 94 9.75 5.28 -4.14
N GLN A 95 9.01 6.18 -4.78
CA GLN A 95 7.91 5.83 -5.67
C GLN A 95 8.41 4.96 -6.84
N PHE A 96 9.57 5.30 -7.39
CA PHE A 96 10.17 4.58 -8.51
C PHE A 96 10.47 3.10 -8.20
N LEU A 97 10.75 2.77 -6.93
CA LEU A 97 10.93 1.37 -6.50
C LEU A 97 9.64 0.57 -6.73
N PHE A 98 8.51 1.12 -6.33
CA PHE A 98 7.22 0.46 -6.50
C PHE A 98 6.85 0.34 -7.98
N ASP A 99 6.99 1.41 -8.75
CA ASP A 99 6.67 1.41 -10.17
C ASP A 99 7.49 0.37 -10.95
N ALA A 100 8.81 0.32 -10.72
CA ALA A 100 9.69 -0.65 -11.36
C ALA A 100 9.42 -2.10 -10.88
N THR A 101 9.17 -2.30 -9.57
CA THR A 101 8.88 -3.62 -9.01
C THR A 101 7.54 -4.16 -9.53
N LEU A 102 6.50 -3.32 -9.55
CA LEU A 102 5.19 -3.67 -10.09
C LEU A 102 5.30 -4.02 -11.58
N ALA A 103 5.90 -3.15 -12.38
CA ALA A 103 6.04 -3.35 -13.82
C ALA A 103 6.87 -4.61 -14.17
N GLY A 104 7.97 -4.86 -13.43
CA GLY A 104 8.87 -5.98 -13.68
C GLY A 104 8.33 -7.34 -13.26
N SER A 105 7.41 -7.39 -12.26
CA SER A 105 6.93 -8.63 -11.65
C SER A 105 5.47 -8.96 -11.93
N VAL A 106 4.74 -8.08 -12.65
CA VAL A 106 3.32 -8.32 -12.98
C VAL A 106 3.16 -9.55 -13.88
N PRO A 107 2.23 -10.47 -13.57
CA PRO A 107 1.93 -11.58 -14.45
C PRO A 107 1.41 -11.10 -15.81
N SER A 108 1.99 -11.60 -16.88
CA SER A 108 1.55 -11.31 -18.25
C SER A 108 0.79 -12.48 -18.82
N TYR A 109 -0.42 -12.25 -19.29
CA TYR A 109 -1.29 -13.25 -19.89
C TYR A 109 -1.52 -12.95 -21.37
N GLY A 110 -1.45 -13.98 -22.20
CA GLY A 110 -1.69 -13.83 -23.63
C GLY A 110 -1.88 -15.18 -24.33
N LEU A 111 -2.60 -15.17 -25.45
CA LEU A 111 -2.78 -16.34 -26.32
C LEU A 111 -1.67 -16.37 -27.38
N GLY A 112 -0.85 -17.43 -27.36
CA GLY A 112 0.05 -17.77 -28.44
C GLY A 112 -0.60 -18.81 -29.36
N THR A 113 -0.67 -18.57 -30.68
CA THR A 113 -1.06 -19.59 -31.63
C THR A 113 0.16 -20.36 -32.09
N GLN A 114 0.24 -21.64 -31.72
CA GLN A 114 1.22 -22.57 -32.26
C GLN A 114 0.59 -23.39 -33.37
N ASN A 115 1.02 -23.19 -34.60
CA ASN A 115 0.62 -24.02 -35.72
C ASN A 115 1.52 -25.27 -35.79
N ASP A 116 1.09 -26.35 -35.19
CA ASP A 116 1.74 -27.64 -35.35
C ASP A 116 1.32 -28.24 -36.69
N SER A 117 2.26 -28.34 -37.62
CA SER A 117 2.11 -29.21 -38.77
C SER A 117 2.18 -30.66 -38.26
N CYS A 118 1.11 -31.42 -38.49
CA CYS A 118 1.02 -32.85 -38.13
C CYS A 118 2.11 -33.67 -38.85
N GLY A 119 3.34 -33.65 -38.31
CA GLY A 119 4.42 -34.53 -38.69
C GLY A 119 4.62 -35.57 -37.59
N ASN A 120 4.51 -36.84 -37.93
CA ASN A 120 4.65 -37.97 -37.02
C ASN A 120 5.97 -37.93 -36.23
N GLY A 121 5.90 -37.79 -34.93
CA GLY A 121 7.03 -37.92 -34.00
C GLY A 121 6.57 -38.25 -32.60
N PHE A 122 6.59 -39.55 -32.25
CA PHE A 122 6.39 -40.00 -30.87
C PHE A 122 7.59 -39.60 -29.99
N GLY A 123 7.32 -38.85 -28.95
CA GLY A 123 8.29 -38.56 -27.90
C GLY A 123 7.61 -38.66 -26.52
N THR A 124 7.89 -39.75 -25.80
CA THR A 124 7.42 -40.01 -24.45
C THR A 124 8.34 -39.30 -23.44
N GLY A 125 7.78 -38.43 -22.59
CA GLY A 125 8.46 -37.87 -21.43
C GLY A 125 7.51 -37.88 -20.24
N ALA A 126 7.79 -38.73 -19.24
CA ALA A 126 7.01 -38.85 -18.03
C ALA A 126 7.41 -37.79 -16.98
N PRO A 127 6.48 -37.34 -16.14
CA PRO A 127 6.76 -36.40 -15.08
C PRO A 127 7.22 -37.10 -13.78
N ASN A 128 8.18 -36.52 -13.11
CA ASN A 128 8.67 -36.96 -11.83
C ASN A 128 7.90 -36.27 -10.70
N ASN A 129 7.26 -37.04 -9.85
CA ASN A 129 6.61 -36.62 -8.62
C ASN A 129 7.61 -36.68 -7.45
N GLY A 130 7.73 -35.58 -6.71
CA GLY A 130 8.43 -35.55 -5.44
C GLY A 130 7.55 -34.92 -4.36
N GLY A 131 6.96 -35.75 -3.51
CA GLY A 131 6.21 -35.29 -2.33
C GLY A 131 7.11 -35.11 -1.12
N GLY A 132 6.87 -34.06 -0.34
CA GLY A 132 7.48 -33.80 0.96
C GLY A 132 6.40 -33.36 1.97
N THR A 133 6.23 -34.19 2.97
CA THR A 133 5.36 -33.94 4.12
C THR A 133 6.10 -33.16 5.19
N PHE A 134 5.46 -32.14 5.77
CA PHE A 134 5.95 -31.44 6.96
C PHE A 134 4.91 -31.42 8.08
N GLY A 135 5.41 -31.75 9.28
CA GLY A 135 4.62 -31.83 10.49
C GLY A 135 4.56 -30.49 11.23
N ALA A 136 3.48 -30.34 11.98
CA ALA A 136 3.18 -29.22 12.85
C ALA A 136 3.96 -29.29 14.17
N GLY A 137 4.27 -28.12 14.75
CA GLY A 137 4.73 -27.97 16.12
C GLY A 137 4.10 -26.73 16.74
N ASP A 138 3.21 -26.98 17.69
CA ASP A 138 2.65 -25.99 18.62
C ASP A 138 3.67 -25.66 19.70
N GLU A 139 3.68 -24.41 20.17
CA GLU A 139 3.83 -24.09 21.60
C GLU A 139 3.52 -22.60 21.85
N ALA A 140 2.57 -22.39 22.75
CA ALA A 140 2.17 -21.10 23.28
C ALA A 140 2.93 -20.79 24.58
N GLY A 141 3.37 -19.57 24.76
CA GLY A 141 3.92 -19.04 26.00
C GLY A 141 3.32 -17.69 26.32
N SER A 142 2.43 -17.66 27.31
CA SER A 142 1.87 -16.45 27.89
C SER A 142 2.80 -15.88 28.95
N THR A 143 3.09 -14.58 28.94
CA THR A 143 3.62 -13.85 30.08
C THR A 143 2.78 -12.62 30.37
N ASP A 144 2.48 -12.49 31.63
CA ASP A 144 1.61 -11.55 32.32
C ASP A 144 2.10 -10.09 32.15
N GLY A 145 1.22 -9.21 31.62
CA GLY A 145 1.52 -7.80 31.36
C GLY A 145 1.24 -6.92 32.59
N GLY A 146 2.21 -6.07 32.92
CA GLY A 146 2.10 -5.10 33.99
C GLY A 146 1.15 -3.94 33.65
N ASP A 147 0.34 -3.59 34.64
CA ASP A 147 -0.59 -2.46 34.69
C ASP A 147 0.18 -1.13 34.55
N GLY A 148 0.17 -0.54 33.34
CA GLY A 148 0.62 0.81 33.04
C GLY A 148 -0.57 1.69 32.66
N GLY A 149 -0.65 2.89 33.25
CA GLY A 149 -1.80 3.80 33.18
C GLY A 149 -2.39 3.97 31.78
N GLY A 150 -3.69 4.14 31.71
CA GLY A 150 -4.55 3.99 30.54
C GLY A 150 -4.18 4.74 29.24
N THR A 151 -3.32 5.76 29.28
CA THR A 151 -2.89 6.54 28.10
C THR A 151 -1.57 6.00 27.57
N PRO A 152 -1.40 5.78 26.23
CA PRO A 152 -0.13 5.34 25.67
C PRO A 152 0.95 6.42 25.85
N GLU A 153 2.21 6.01 25.95
CA GLU A 153 3.36 6.89 25.91
C GLU A 153 3.72 7.22 24.46
N VAL A 154 3.93 8.50 24.15
CA VAL A 154 4.47 8.92 22.85
C VAL A 154 5.99 8.85 22.92
N VAL A 155 6.57 7.75 22.42
CA VAL A 155 8.01 7.48 22.50
C VAL A 155 8.81 8.09 21.35
N TYR A 156 8.13 8.52 20.27
CA TYR A 156 8.75 9.18 19.13
C TYR A 156 7.77 10.15 18.47
N LYS A 157 8.28 11.29 17.97
CA LYS A 157 7.53 12.23 17.14
C LYS A 157 8.46 12.94 16.17
N ALA A 158 8.14 12.92 14.87
CA ALA A 158 8.88 13.61 13.82
C ALA A 158 8.00 13.90 12.61
N THR A 159 8.51 14.74 11.70
CA THR A 159 7.98 14.89 10.33
C THR A 159 8.95 14.22 9.37
N VAL A 160 8.42 13.37 8.48
CA VAL A 160 9.17 12.64 7.46
C VAL A 160 8.48 12.83 6.11
N GLY A 161 9.09 13.61 5.21
CA GLY A 161 8.42 14.06 3.99
C GLY A 161 7.13 14.81 4.32
N SER A 162 6.02 14.37 3.75
CA SER A 162 4.69 14.97 3.95
C SER A 162 3.94 14.40 5.17
N PHE A 163 4.55 13.51 5.97
CA PHE A 163 3.90 12.87 7.12
C PHE A 163 4.36 13.41 8.47
N GLU A 164 3.41 13.72 9.35
CA GLU A 164 3.65 13.80 10.80
C GLU A 164 3.51 12.39 11.38
N ILE A 165 4.54 11.93 12.10
CA ILE A 165 4.63 10.58 12.66
C ILE A 165 4.71 10.67 14.17
N ALA A 166 3.94 9.84 14.88
CA ALA A 166 4.07 9.58 16.30
C ALA A 166 4.10 8.08 16.56
N VAL A 167 4.95 7.61 17.48
CA VAL A 167 4.96 6.20 17.90
C VAL A 167 4.43 6.14 19.33
N LEU A 168 3.43 5.28 19.52
CA LEU A 168 2.73 5.05 20.78
C LEU A 168 3.20 3.71 21.35
N ASP A 169 3.56 3.73 22.63
CA ASP A 169 3.96 2.54 23.38
C ASP A 169 2.99 2.29 24.53
N GLY A 170 2.52 1.04 24.67
CA GLY A 170 1.68 0.59 25.76
C GLY A 170 0.32 1.27 25.85
N GLY A 171 -0.19 1.38 27.07
CA GLY A 171 -1.51 1.92 27.36
C GLY A 171 -2.62 0.86 27.32
N THR A 172 -3.85 1.32 27.40
CA THR A 172 -5.05 0.49 27.22
C THR A 172 -5.70 0.82 25.88
N VAL A 173 -6.56 -0.05 25.39
CA VAL A 173 -7.36 0.19 24.16
C VAL A 173 -8.06 1.53 24.22
N ASP A 174 -8.76 1.81 25.33
CA ASP A 174 -9.45 3.09 25.54
C ASP A 174 -8.48 4.27 25.51
N GLY A 175 -7.27 4.10 26.08
CA GLY A 175 -6.23 5.13 26.08
C GLY A 175 -5.69 5.42 24.68
N VAL A 176 -5.44 4.39 23.87
CA VAL A 176 -5.00 4.54 22.47
C VAL A 176 -6.11 5.21 21.66
N MET A 177 -7.36 4.74 21.78
CA MET A 177 -8.51 5.33 21.08
C MET A 177 -8.75 6.79 21.48
N GLN A 178 -8.60 7.11 22.77
CA GLN A 178 -8.70 8.48 23.24
C GLN A 178 -7.57 9.35 22.69
N TRP A 179 -6.32 8.85 22.71
CA TRP A 179 -5.18 9.58 22.16
C TRP A 179 -5.39 9.90 20.66
N LEU A 180 -5.85 8.92 19.89
CA LEU A 180 -6.18 9.10 18.47
C LEU A 180 -7.21 10.23 18.31
N GLY A 181 -8.31 10.22 19.07
CA GLY A 181 -9.32 11.28 19.03
C GLY A 181 -8.81 12.65 19.42
N ASP A 182 -8.00 12.75 20.50
CA ASP A 182 -7.44 14.01 20.97
C ASP A 182 -6.42 14.62 19.99
N ASN A 183 -5.83 13.80 19.11
CA ASN A 183 -4.87 14.22 18.08
C ASN A 183 -5.49 14.35 16.67
N GLY A 184 -6.81 14.35 16.57
CA GLY A 184 -7.54 14.62 15.34
C GLY A 184 -7.80 13.40 14.45
N TYR A 185 -7.52 12.18 14.93
CA TYR A 185 -7.83 10.95 14.19
C TYR A 185 -9.27 10.52 14.47
N GLN A 186 -10.04 10.23 13.43
CA GLN A 186 -11.38 9.65 13.59
C GLN A 186 -11.24 8.22 14.13
N GLN A 187 -12.09 7.89 15.12
CA GLN A 187 -12.09 6.58 15.75
C GLN A 187 -13.20 5.72 15.18
N ASP A 188 -12.86 4.54 14.64
CA ASP A 188 -13.83 3.50 14.36
C ASP A 188 -13.93 2.57 15.59
N PRO A 189 -15.13 2.38 16.16
CA PRO A 189 -15.33 1.44 17.28
C PRO A 189 -14.88 0.01 16.99
N ASN A 190 -14.86 -0.41 15.71
CA ASN A 190 -14.40 -1.72 15.28
C ASN A 190 -12.87 -1.88 15.39
N ALA A 191 -12.12 -0.78 15.49
CA ALA A 191 -10.67 -0.83 15.70
C ALA A 191 -10.29 -1.33 17.10
N ALA A 192 -11.11 -1.06 18.12
CA ALA A 192 -10.81 -1.38 19.50
C ALA A 192 -10.42 -2.86 19.73
N PRO A 193 -11.18 -3.87 19.26
CA PRO A 193 -10.82 -5.28 19.46
C PRO A 193 -9.58 -5.71 18.68
N ILE A 194 -9.21 -4.98 17.62
CA ILE A 194 -8.00 -5.25 16.83
C ILE A 194 -6.78 -4.64 17.55
N ILE A 195 -6.90 -3.41 18.03
CA ILE A 195 -5.88 -2.74 18.85
C ILE A 195 -5.58 -3.56 20.10
N GLU A 196 -6.61 -4.14 20.74
CA GLU A 196 -6.45 -5.00 21.92
C GLU A 196 -5.53 -6.18 21.65
N GLN A 197 -5.67 -6.84 20.48
CA GLN A 197 -4.84 -7.98 20.12
C GLN A 197 -3.37 -7.59 19.95
N TYR A 198 -3.10 -6.47 19.28
CA TYR A 198 -1.74 -5.98 19.11
C TYR A 198 -1.11 -5.52 20.43
N LEU A 199 -1.88 -4.86 21.31
CA LEU A 199 -1.40 -4.49 22.65
C LEU A 199 -1.10 -5.73 23.51
N ALA A 200 -1.88 -6.82 23.38
CA ALA A 200 -1.62 -8.07 24.08
C ALA A 200 -0.34 -8.78 23.61
N ASP A 201 0.10 -8.50 22.37
CA ASP A 201 1.32 -9.03 21.76
C ASP A 201 2.49 -8.00 21.86
N ASP A 202 2.41 -6.99 22.75
CA ASP A 202 3.42 -5.95 23.00
C ASP A 202 3.84 -5.14 21.76
N PHE A 203 2.93 -4.93 20.79
CA PHE A 203 3.20 -4.07 19.65
C PHE A 203 3.08 -2.59 20.00
N LEU A 204 3.98 -1.78 19.41
CA LEU A 204 3.87 -0.34 19.35
C LEU A 204 2.99 0.05 18.15
N PHE A 205 2.41 1.27 18.20
CA PHE A 205 1.64 1.80 17.08
C PHE A 205 2.32 3.03 16.49
N VAL A 206 2.63 2.96 15.21
CA VAL A 206 3.03 4.12 14.42
C VAL A 206 1.77 4.80 13.92
N ALA A 207 1.48 5.98 14.43
CA ALA A 207 0.40 6.83 13.94
C ALA A 207 0.98 7.87 12.98
N MET A 208 0.50 7.88 11.73
CA MET A 208 0.93 8.80 10.68
C MET A 208 -0.25 9.60 10.17
N LYS A 209 -0.04 10.88 9.91
CA LYS A 209 -1.01 11.74 9.22
C LYS A 209 -0.27 12.69 8.28
N LEU A 210 -0.97 13.25 7.31
CA LEU A 210 -0.42 14.33 6.49
C LEU A 210 -0.14 15.57 7.36
N ALA A 211 0.96 16.24 7.10
CA ALA A 211 1.25 17.53 7.67
C ALA A 211 0.17 18.56 7.26
N ASN A 212 -0.08 19.57 8.09
CA ASN A 212 -1.23 20.47 7.92
C ASN A 212 -1.28 21.22 6.57
N ASP A 213 -0.16 21.34 5.87
CA ASP A 213 -0.06 22.05 4.59
C ASP A 213 0.12 21.09 3.40
N ALA A 214 0.17 19.75 3.64
CA ALA A 214 0.36 18.75 2.61
C ALA A 214 -0.99 18.26 2.05
N GLY A 215 -1.08 18.16 0.72
CA GLY A 215 -2.23 17.62 0.00
C GLY A 215 -2.14 16.09 -0.19
N VAL A 216 -3.27 15.46 -0.52
CA VAL A 216 -3.31 14.02 -0.83
C VAL A 216 -2.39 13.63 -2.00
N GLY A 217 -2.14 14.54 -2.94
CA GLY A 217 -1.18 14.33 -4.04
C GLY A 217 0.27 14.22 -3.59
N GLU A 218 0.58 14.54 -2.32
CA GLU A 218 1.92 14.46 -1.74
C GLU A 218 2.13 13.19 -0.91
N ILE A 219 1.14 12.27 -0.88
CA ILE A 219 1.30 10.97 -0.26
C ILE A 219 2.38 10.21 -1.03
N HIS A 220 3.46 9.88 -0.33
CA HIS A 220 4.61 9.17 -0.88
C HIS A 220 4.87 7.87 -0.11
N PRO A 221 5.63 6.91 -0.69
CA PRO A 221 6.05 5.74 0.06
C PRO A 221 6.89 6.11 1.28
N ILE A 222 6.77 5.33 2.35
CA ILE A 222 7.57 5.47 3.56
C ILE A 222 8.42 4.22 3.78
N VAL A 223 9.62 4.41 4.32
CA VAL A 223 10.48 3.31 4.79
C VAL A 223 10.42 3.25 6.30
N ILE A 224 10.17 2.06 6.83
CA ILE A 224 10.13 1.77 8.26
C ILE A 224 11.16 0.67 8.52
N ARG A 225 12.18 0.97 9.37
CA ARG A 225 13.17 -0.02 9.80
C ARG A 225 13.04 -0.28 11.29
N TYR A 226 12.89 -1.53 11.67
CA TYR A 226 12.78 -1.94 13.07
C TYR A 226 13.59 -3.20 13.37
N GLY A 227 13.96 -3.37 14.64
CA GLY A 227 14.68 -4.55 15.11
C GLY A 227 13.81 -5.81 15.07
N GLY A 228 14.41 -6.93 14.73
CA GLY A 228 13.74 -8.23 14.64
C GLY A 228 13.91 -8.88 13.26
N THR A 229 13.24 -10.02 13.07
CA THR A 229 13.32 -10.80 11.83
C THR A 229 11.94 -11.18 11.29
N GLU A 230 10.88 -10.64 11.88
CA GLU A 230 9.50 -10.96 11.53
C GLU A 230 8.83 -9.77 10.82
N PRO A 231 8.65 -9.86 9.49
CA PRO A 231 7.92 -8.84 8.75
C PRO A 231 6.43 -8.94 9.07
N CYS A 232 5.81 -7.83 9.41
CA CYS A 232 4.38 -7.76 9.70
C CYS A 232 3.65 -7.04 8.56
N VAL A 233 2.71 -7.72 7.91
CA VAL A 233 1.73 -7.10 7.01
C VAL A 233 0.49 -6.79 7.87
N PRO A 234 0.10 -5.52 8.06
CA PRO A 234 -0.92 -5.13 9.05
C PRO A 234 -2.35 -5.39 8.59
N ILE A 235 -2.63 -6.52 7.93
CA ILE A 235 -3.92 -6.86 7.31
C ILE A 235 -5.11 -6.68 8.25
N ARG A 236 -4.93 -7.00 9.57
CA ARG A 236 -6.01 -6.84 10.55
C ARG A 236 -6.40 -5.38 10.77
N LEU A 237 -5.43 -4.48 10.86
CA LEU A 237 -5.70 -3.03 10.95
C LEU A 237 -6.17 -2.48 9.61
N THR A 238 -5.54 -2.91 8.53
CA THR A 238 -5.96 -2.54 7.18
C THR A 238 -7.42 -2.93 6.92
N SER A 239 -7.92 -4.06 7.47
CA SER A 239 -9.31 -4.48 7.33
C SER A 239 -10.34 -3.50 7.91
N ILE A 240 -9.93 -2.51 8.71
CA ILE A 240 -10.81 -1.44 9.20
C ILE A 240 -11.09 -0.34 8.13
N ALA A 241 -10.23 -0.06 7.08
CA ALA A 241 -10.43 0.90 5.95
C ALA A 241 -10.45 0.24 4.57
N ALA A 242 -10.33 -1.09 4.51
CA ALA A 242 -10.31 -1.76 3.23
C ALA A 242 -11.68 -1.68 2.55
N LEU A 243 -11.67 -1.33 1.27
CA LEU A 243 -12.78 -1.62 0.40
C LEU A 243 -12.90 -3.13 0.21
N GLU A 244 -14.11 -3.60 -0.13
CA GLU A 244 -14.30 -5.01 -0.52
C GLU A 244 -13.34 -5.37 -1.65
N ASP A 245 -12.66 -6.51 -1.53
CA ASP A 245 -11.62 -6.96 -2.47
C ASP A 245 -10.45 -5.97 -2.63
N MET A 246 -10.02 -5.32 -1.57
CA MET A 246 -8.86 -4.43 -1.60
C MET A 246 -7.57 -5.18 -1.98
N ASP A 247 -6.82 -4.62 -2.91
CA ASP A 247 -5.55 -5.20 -3.37
C ASP A 247 -4.44 -5.08 -2.32
N ILE A 248 -3.94 -6.19 -1.79
CA ILE A 248 -2.75 -6.22 -0.94
C ILE A 248 -1.65 -7.00 -1.65
N ARG A 249 -0.59 -6.30 -2.06
CA ARG A 249 0.57 -6.89 -2.71
C ARG A 249 1.79 -6.77 -1.83
N VAL A 250 2.42 -7.91 -1.57
CA VAL A 250 3.60 -8.00 -0.71
C VAL A 250 4.78 -8.53 -1.53
N PHE A 251 5.89 -7.82 -1.45
CA PHE A 251 7.11 -8.14 -2.16
C PHE A 251 8.23 -8.40 -1.17
N PHE A 252 9.07 -9.39 -1.46
CA PHE A 252 10.25 -9.69 -0.66
C PHE A 252 11.48 -9.70 -1.56
N TYR A 253 12.43 -8.83 -1.27
CA TYR A 253 13.79 -8.87 -1.84
C TYR A 253 14.69 -9.61 -0.87
N GLN A 254 15.13 -10.83 -1.26
CA GLN A 254 15.86 -11.77 -0.41
C GLN A 254 16.86 -12.60 -1.22
N ASP A 255 17.56 -13.52 -0.53
CA ASP A 255 18.41 -14.53 -1.19
C ASP A 255 17.60 -15.68 -1.82
N GLY A 256 16.35 -15.86 -1.47
CA GLY A 256 15.49 -16.94 -1.93
C GLY A 256 14.00 -16.64 -1.79
N ARG A 257 13.19 -17.63 -2.20
CA ARG A 257 11.73 -17.52 -2.17
C ARG A 257 11.21 -17.38 -0.74
N THR A 258 10.34 -16.39 -0.53
CA THR A 258 9.58 -16.19 0.71
C THR A 258 8.18 -16.80 0.59
N VAL A 259 7.67 -17.39 1.67
CA VAL A 259 6.33 -17.97 1.76
C VAL A 259 5.68 -17.59 3.10
N PRO A 260 4.36 -17.38 3.15
CA PRO A 260 3.67 -17.13 4.42
C PRO A 260 3.67 -18.39 5.29
N VAL A 261 3.78 -18.22 6.62
CA VAL A 261 3.71 -19.32 7.59
C VAL A 261 2.36 -19.39 8.30
N ASN A 262 1.71 -18.26 8.51
CA ASN A 262 0.41 -18.13 9.19
C ASN A 262 -0.78 -17.95 8.24
N TYR A 263 -0.53 -17.78 6.96
CA TYR A 263 -1.52 -17.73 5.89
C TYR A 263 -1.32 -18.90 4.94
N ARG A 264 -2.38 -19.33 4.28
CA ARG A 264 -2.31 -20.39 3.28
C ARG A 264 -1.67 -19.87 2.01
N HIS A 265 -1.00 -20.74 1.28
CA HIS A 265 -0.56 -20.48 -0.08
C HIS A 265 -1.54 -21.16 -1.04
N VAL A 266 -2.22 -20.37 -1.87
CA VAL A 266 -3.19 -20.84 -2.87
C VAL A 266 -2.68 -20.59 -4.28
N LEU A 267 -3.18 -21.38 -5.23
CA LEU A 267 -2.87 -21.25 -6.64
C LEU A 267 -4.11 -20.78 -7.39
N VAL A 268 -3.92 -19.85 -8.30
CA VAL A 268 -4.95 -19.44 -9.26
C VAL A 268 -5.32 -20.61 -10.16
N ASN A 269 -6.61 -20.86 -10.32
CA ASN A 269 -7.07 -21.85 -11.30
C ASN A 269 -7.03 -21.26 -12.72
N PRO A 270 -6.09 -21.70 -13.58
CA PRO A 270 -5.94 -21.12 -14.92
C PRO A 270 -7.13 -21.35 -15.84
N LEU A 271 -8.04 -22.29 -15.52
CA LEU A 271 -9.27 -22.51 -16.28
C LEU A 271 -10.35 -21.46 -16.00
N MET A 272 -10.20 -20.67 -14.95
CA MET A 272 -11.11 -19.59 -14.61
C MET A 272 -10.70 -18.24 -15.23
N ILE A 273 -9.47 -18.15 -15.73
CA ILE A 273 -8.95 -16.94 -16.36
C ILE A 273 -9.58 -16.74 -17.74
N ASP A 274 -10.03 -15.52 -18.01
CA ASP A 274 -10.53 -15.14 -19.35
C ASP A 274 -9.37 -14.88 -20.31
N TRP A 275 -8.87 -15.95 -20.93
CA TRP A 275 -7.75 -15.89 -21.86
C TRP A 275 -8.04 -15.11 -23.15
N PHE A 276 -9.31 -14.91 -23.50
CA PHE A 276 -9.70 -14.20 -24.72
C PHE A 276 -9.68 -12.68 -24.53
N ASN A 277 -9.87 -12.21 -23.28
CA ASN A 277 -9.84 -10.81 -22.90
C ASN A 277 -8.58 -10.45 -22.08
N ASN A 278 -7.46 -11.11 -22.35
CA ASN A 278 -6.17 -10.85 -21.70
C ASN A 278 -6.21 -10.92 -20.16
N ALA A 279 -7.03 -11.82 -19.61
CA ALA A 279 -7.21 -12.05 -18.18
C ALA A 279 -7.77 -10.82 -17.43
N ASP A 280 -8.71 -10.10 -18.01
CA ASP A 280 -9.39 -8.96 -17.40
C ASP A 280 -10.11 -9.31 -16.08
N ASN A 281 -10.50 -10.59 -15.92
CA ASN A 281 -11.09 -11.12 -14.69
C ASN A 281 -10.05 -11.64 -13.66
N TYR A 282 -8.77 -11.31 -13.82
CA TYR A 282 -7.70 -11.91 -12.98
C TYR A 282 -7.89 -11.61 -11.50
N LYS A 283 -8.26 -10.38 -11.14
CA LYS A 283 -8.52 -9.98 -9.75
C LYS A 283 -9.65 -10.81 -9.14
N GLU A 284 -10.76 -10.99 -9.85
CA GLU A 284 -11.89 -11.84 -9.42
C GLU A 284 -11.45 -13.30 -9.17
N VAL A 285 -10.58 -13.84 -10.04
CA VAL A 285 -10.06 -15.20 -9.86
C VAL A 285 -9.14 -15.32 -8.64
N ILE A 286 -8.38 -14.27 -8.31
CA ILE A 286 -7.60 -14.17 -7.06
C ILE A 286 -8.54 -14.20 -5.86
N SER A 287 -9.56 -13.31 -5.80
CA SER A 287 -10.53 -13.26 -4.69
C SER A 287 -11.20 -14.61 -4.49
N LEU A 288 -11.67 -15.26 -5.55
CA LEU A 288 -12.25 -16.61 -5.47
C LEU A 288 -11.27 -17.66 -4.93
N ALA A 289 -9.98 -17.54 -5.21
CA ALA A 289 -8.97 -18.47 -4.70
C ALA A 289 -8.67 -18.22 -3.22
N VAL A 290 -8.63 -16.96 -2.80
CA VAL A 290 -8.40 -16.53 -1.41
C VAL A 290 -9.59 -16.89 -0.53
N ASP A 291 -10.81 -16.76 -1.03
CA ASP A 291 -12.07 -17.05 -0.31
C ASP A 291 -12.48 -18.53 -0.34
N ALA A 292 -11.76 -19.37 -1.09
CA ALA A 292 -12.10 -20.80 -1.17
C ALA A 292 -12.21 -21.45 0.24
N ASP A 293 -13.16 -22.39 0.39
CA ASP A 293 -13.58 -23.03 1.67
C ASP A 293 -12.46 -23.31 2.68
N GLN A 294 -11.27 -23.68 2.21
CA GLN A 294 -10.15 -24.02 3.10
C GLN A 294 -9.26 -22.82 3.41
N ALA A 295 -9.28 -21.78 2.59
CA ALA A 295 -8.50 -20.58 2.76
C ALA A 295 -9.29 -19.54 3.57
N ASN A 296 -10.58 -19.36 3.25
CA ASN A 296 -11.50 -18.49 3.99
C ASN A 296 -10.93 -17.10 4.28
N GLY A 297 -10.41 -16.43 3.24
CA GLY A 297 -9.79 -15.11 3.32
C GLY A 297 -8.37 -15.09 3.89
N HIS A 298 -7.83 -16.23 4.38
CA HIS A 298 -6.48 -16.29 4.98
C HIS A 298 -5.49 -16.97 4.04
N ALA A 299 -5.27 -16.37 2.88
CA ALA A 299 -4.38 -16.93 1.87
C ALA A 299 -3.69 -15.87 1.04
N PHE A 300 -2.54 -16.25 0.45
CA PHE A 300 -1.84 -15.48 -0.57
C PHE A 300 -1.63 -16.34 -1.81
N VAL A 301 -1.73 -15.70 -2.96
CA VAL A 301 -1.27 -16.23 -4.24
C VAL A 301 0.17 -15.74 -4.46
N THR A 302 1.11 -16.62 -4.80
CA THR A 302 2.43 -16.20 -5.29
C THR A 302 2.32 -15.93 -6.79
N GLU A 303 2.45 -14.66 -7.18
CA GLU A 303 2.39 -14.23 -8.58
C GLU A 303 3.75 -14.31 -9.28
N TYR A 304 4.82 -14.01 -8.53
CA TYR A 304 6.20 -14.11 -9.02
C TYR A 304 7.12 -14.67 -7.93
N ALA A 305 8.03 -15.54 -8.32
CA ALA A 305 9.10 -16.03 -7.46
C ALA A 305 10.32 -16.40 -8.35
N GLY A 306 11.30 -15.52 -8.40
CA GLY A 306 12.45 -15.67 -9.30
C GLY A 306 13.49 -14.56 -9.15
N PRO A 307 14.45 -14.46 -10.08
CA PRO A 307 15.50 -13.46 -10.03
C PRO A 307 14.97 -12.03 -9.98
N SER A 308 15.52 -11.17 -9.11
CA SER A 308 15.18 -9.74 -9.02
C SER A 308 15.54 -8.94 -10.28
N LEU A 309 16.34 -9.51 -11.18
CA LEU A 309 16.74 -8.90 -12.47
C LEU A 309 15.57 -8.56 -13.41
N VAL A 310 14.35 -9.03 -13.13
CA VAL A 310 13.15 -8.60 -13.86
C VAL A 310 12.80 -7.14 -13.58
N VAL A 311 13.31 -6.59 -12.49
CA VAL A 311 13.11 -5.19 -12.08
C VAL A 311 14.25 -4.35 -12.67
N ASN A 312 13.89 -3.34 -13.44
CA ASN A 312 14.87 -2.47 -14.09
C ASN A 312 15.33 -1.37 -13.11
N THR A 313 16.51 -1.51 -12.53
CA THR A 313 17.07 -0.54 -11.57
C THR A 313 17.34 0.85 -12.17
N PHE A 314 17.51 0.96 -13.49
CA PHE A 314 17.60 2.26 -14.17
C PHE A 314 16.29 3.07 -14.16
N GLN A 315 15.16 2.41 -13.90
CA GLN A 315 13.88 3.08 -13.67
C GLN A 315 13.70 3.54 -12.22
N ILE A 316 14.52 3.03 -11.30
CA ILE A 316 14.49 3.40 -9.88
C ILE A 316 15.42 4.58 -9.63
N TYR A 317 16.65 4.52 -10.15
CA TYR A 317 17.66 5.53 -9.95
C TYR A 317 18.49 5.74 -11.22
N SER A 318 18.73 6.98 -11.55
CA SER A 318 19.64 7.37 -12.64
C SER A 318 20.87 8.09 -12.07
N PRO A 319 22.10 7.70 -12.48
CA PRO A 319 23.30 8.44 -12.12
C PRO A 319 23.33 9.89 -12.65
N ALA A 320 22.42 10.24 -13.57
CA ALA A 320 22.24 11.60 -14.06
C ALA A 320 21.53 12.51 -13.06
N TRP A 321 20.82 11.94 -12.09
CA TRP A 321 20.11 12.72 -11.05
C TRP A 321 21.11 13.32 -10.07
N ASN A 322 21.07 14.64 -9.95
CA ASN A 322 22.03 15.39 -9.16
C ASN A 322 21.40 16.70 -8.67
N GLY A 323 21.07 16.76 -7.39
CA GLY A 323 20.53 17.97 -6.76
C GLY A 323 21.55 19.12 -6.74
N ASP A 324 22.84 18.82 -6.58
CA ASP A 324 23.91 19.84 -6.50
C ASP A 324 23.93 20.79 -7.69
N VAL A 325 23.47 20.37 -8.87
CA VAL A 325 23.43 21.20 -10.08
C VAL A 325 22.58 22.44 -9.89
N PHE A 326 21.50 22.32 -9.09
CA PHE A 326 20.57 23.43 -8.85
C PHE A 326 21.19 24.56 -8.02
N THR A 327 22.28 24.30 -7.29
CA THR A 327 23.04 25.36 -6.61
C THR A 327 23.63 26.40 -7.57
N ASN A 328 23.69 26.14 -8.87
CA ASN A 328 24.15 27.11 -9.88
C ASN A 328 23.09 28.18 -10.23
N TYR A 329 21.83 27.97 -9.83
CA TYR A 329 20.71 28.89 -10.13
C TYR A 329 20.48 29.91 -9.00
N VAL A 330 21.57 30.45 -8.40
CA VAL A 330 21.51 31.32 -7.20
C VAL A 330 20.61 32.51 -7.36
N ASP A 331 20.66 33.17 -8.52
CA ASP A 331 19.99 34.47 -8.76
C ASP A 331 18.54 34.30 -9.24
N SER A 332 18.20 33.17 -9.88
CA SER A 332 16.88 32.92 -10.47
C SER A 332 16.66 31.45 -10.79
N PRO A 333 15.44 30.89 -10.59
CA PRO A 333 15.11 29.52 -10.93
C PRO A 333 14.76 29.29 -12.41
N VAL A 334 14.93 30.26 -13.30
CA VAL A 334 14.45 30.24 -14.70
C VAL A 334 14.83 28.95 -15.46
N GLY A 335 15.97 28.35 -15.20
CA GLY A 335 16.39 27.09 -15.86
C GLY A 335 16.14 25.81 -15.10
N VAL A 336 15.45 25.88 -13.95
CA VAL A 336 15.30 24.72 -13.05
C VAL A 336 14.43 23.62 -13.66
N ILE A 337 13.32 23.98 -14.32
CA ILE A 337 12.43 22.98 -14.95
C ILE A 337 13.14 22.30 -16.13
N GLU A 338 13.83 23.04 -16.97
CA GLU A 338 14.63 22.47 -18.05
C GLU A 338 15.72 21.52 -17.53
N GLU A 339 16.35 21.84 -16.39
CA GLU A 339 17.32 20.94 -15.77
C GLU A 339 16.66 19.68 -15.19
N LEU A 340 15.47 19.77 -14.59
CA LEU A 340 14.69 18.58 -14.16
C LEU A 340 14.32 17.71 -15.36
N GLU A 341 13.94 18.28 -16.49
CA GLU A 341 13.67 17.55 -17.73
C GLU A 341 14.94 16.88 -18.29
N ASN A 342 16.07 17.58 -18.29
CA ASN A 342 17.36 17.02 -18.72
C ASN A 342 17.79 15.81 -17.87
N GLN A 343 17.41 15.81 -16.59
CA GLN A 343 17.61 14.67 -15.69
C GLN A 343 16.55 13.59 -15.84
N GLY A 344 15.46 13.83 -16.58
CA GLY A 344 14.33 12.92 -16.75
C GLY A 344 13.44 12.82 -15.51
N LEU A 345 13.42 13.84 -14.66
CA LEU A 345 12.57 13.94 -13.47
C LEU A 345 11.24 14.66 -13.74
N ALA A 346 11.18 15.45 -14.80
CA ALA A 346 9.99 16.15 -15.26
C ALA A 346 9.84 16.06 -16.78
N TYR A 347 8.67 16.38 -17.27
CA TYR A 347 8.36 16.58 -18.69
C TYR A 347 7.25 17.61 -18.83
N CYS A 348 7.51 18.72 -19.51
CA CYS A 348 6.54 19.74 -19.81
C CYS A 348 6.39 19.88 -21.35
N ASP A 349 5.17 19.98 -21.84
CA ASP A 349 4.83 20.15 -23.26
C ASP A 349 3.58 21.01 -23.40
N LEU A 350 3.72 22.18 -24.04
CA LEU A 350 2.59 23.04 -24.38
C LEU A 350 2.13 22.91 -25.84
N GLU A 351 2.91 22.25 -26.70
CA GLU A 351 2.60 22.22 -28.12
C GLU A 351 1.57 21.17 -28.49
N TRP A 352 1.62 19.99 -27.82
CA TRP A 352 0.84 18.82 -28.21
C TRP A 352 -0.15 18.37 -27.12
N ASP A 353 0.31 18.21 -25.88
CA ASP A 353 -0.50 17.61 -24.81
C ASP A 353 -0.91 18.62 -23.72
N VAL A 354 -0.30 19.79 -23.65
CA VAL A 354 -0.51 20.85 -22.63
C VAL A 354 -0.42 20.24 -21.21
N VAL A 355 0.71 19.60 -20.94
CA VAL A 355 1.00 18.92 -19.67
C VAL A 355 2.35 19.32 -19.12
N CYS A 356 2.48 19.34 -17.79
CA CYS A 356 3.76 19.37 -17.10
C CYS A 356 3.72 18.31 -16.02
N ASN A 357 4.42 17.19 -16.24
CA ASN A 357 4.42 16.03 -15.38
C ASN A 357 5.70 15.98 -14.57
N PHE A 358 5.55 15.87 -13.26
CA PHE A 358 6.64 15.55 -12.34
C PHE A 358 6.54 14.07 -11.97
N TYR A 359 7.59 13.29 -12.26
CA TYR A 359 7.52 11.84 -12.16
C TYR A 359 7.61 11.28 -10.73
N HIS A 360 7.87 12.11 -9.73
CA HIS A 360 7.83 11.72 -8.32
C HIS A 360 6.79 12.56 -7.56
N PRO A 361 5.96 11.98 -6.69
CA PRO A 361 4.89 12.72 -5.97
C PRO A 361 5.39 13.95 -5.23
N LEU A 362 6.56 13.84 -4.56
CA LEU A 362 7.14 14.96 -3.82
C LEU A 362 7.78 16.03 -4.70
N LEU A 363 8.06 15.74 -5.98
CA LEU A 363 8.80 16.70 -6.83
C LEU A 363 7.96 17.93 -7.14
N GLN A 364 6.66 17.76 -7.40
CA GLN A 364 5.78 18.88 -7.64
C GLN A 364 5.65 19.78 -6.39
N SER A 365 5.55 19.19 -5.20
CA SER A 365 5.47 19.97 -3.96
C SER A 365 6.77 20.71 -3.67
N ILE A 366 7.94 20.07 -3.90
CA ILE A 366 9.24 20.72 -3.80
C ILE A 366 9.33 21.92 -4.76
N VAL A 367 8.93 21.71 -6.03
CA VAL A 367 8.94 22.81 -7.00
C VAL A 367 8.00 23.94 -6.58
N ASN A 368 6.79 23.63 -6.12
CA ASN A 368 5.83 24.63 -5.62
C ASN A 368 6.31 25.36 -4.36
N GLU A 369 7.06 24.69 -3.48
CA GLU A 369 7.62 25.27 -2.24
C GLU A 369 8.62 26.39 -2.57
N TYR A 370 9.48 26.19 -3.58
CA TYR A 370 10.55 27.13 -3.94
C TYR A 370 10.23 28.01 -5.16
N ILE A 371 9.30 27.57 -6.01
CA ILE A 371 8.86 28.30 -7.21
C ILE A 371 7.33 28.29 -7.24
N PRO A 372 6.66 29.00 -6.30
CA PRO A 372 5.21 28.98 -6.22
C PRO A 372 4.57 29.59 -7.46
N VAL A 373 3.49 28.95 -7.94
CA VAL A 373 2.71 29.47 -9.05
C VAL A 373 1.93 30.69 -8.58
N PRO A 374 2.00 31.83 -9.31
CA PRO A 374 1.25 33.03 -8.96
C PRO A 374 -0.28 32.80 -9.01
N ASP A 375 -1.03 33.49 -8.16
CA ASP A 375 -2.49 33.41 -8.12
C ASP A 375 -3.13 33.65 -9.48
N GLY A 376 -3.94 32.69 -9.93
CA GLY A 376 -4.70 32.77 -11.17
C GLY A 376 -3.90 32.49 -12.45
N VAL A 377 -2.64 32.05 -12.32
CA VAL A 377 -1.81 31.55 -13.42
C VAL A 377 -1.99 30.04 -13.53
N ASP A 378 -2.07 29.54 -14.78
CA ASP A 378 -2.11 28.10 -15.02
C ASP A 378 -0.74 27.48 -14.75
N PRO A 379 -0.64 26.44 -13.86
CA PRO A 379 0.64 25.81 -13.49
C PRO A 379 1.42 25.26 -14.68
N VAL A 380 0.73 24.65 -15.65
CA VAL A 380 1.38 24.06 -16.82
C VAL A 380 2.06 25.15 -17.65
N GLN A 381 1.34 26.24 -17.92
CA GLN A 381 1.89 27.38 -18.67
C GLN A 381 3.02 28.09 -17.93
N PHE A 382 2.95 28.11 -16.59
CA PHE A 382 3.98 28.73 -15.77
C PHE A 382 5.28 27.95 -15.81
N TYR A 383 5.20 26.64 -15.57
CA TYR A 383 6.40 25.77 -15.49
C TYR A 383 7.00 25.45 -16.85
N ASP A 384 6.20 25.30 -17.91
CA ASP A 384 6.71 25.03 -19.26
C ASP A 384 7.66 26.14 -19.75
N CYS A 385 7.39 27.39 -19.39
CA CYS A 385 8.26 28.51 -19.77
C CYS A 385 8.49 29.47 -18.61
N LEU A 386 9.32 29.09 -17.61
CA LEU A 386 9.70 30.01 -16.54
C LEU A 386 10.38 31.29 -17.06
N SER A 387 11.13 31.20 -18.17
CA SER A 387 11.76 32.37 -18.82
C SER A 387 10.74 33.32 -19.43
N CYS A 388 9.58 32.82 -19.87
CA CYS A 388 8.48 33.68 -20.37
C CYS A 388 7.76 34.37 -19.21
N ASN A 389 7.80 33.80 -18.02
CA ASN A 389 7.11 34.24 -16.81
C ASN A 389 8.08 34.82 -15.76
N GLU A 390 9.31 35.21 -16.15
CA GLU A 390 10.37 35.64 -15.23
C GLU A 390 9.92 36.77 -14.29
N ALA A 391 9.06 37.67 -14.79
CA ALA A 391 8.56 38.83 -14.02
C ALA A 391 7.56 38.39 -12.90
N ASP A 392 6.98 37.22 -13.03
CA ASP A 392 5.95 36.69 -12.13
C ASP A 392 6.53 35.70 -11.12
N ILE A 393 7.85 35.40 -11.21
CA ILE A 393 8.53 34.50 -10.26
C ILE A 393 8.74 35.22 -8.93
N ASP A 394 8.30 34.59 -7.84
CA ASP A 394 8.58 35.05 -6.48
C ASP A 394 10.01 34.68 -6.05
N LEU A 395 10.96 35.56 -6.30
CA LEU A 395 12.35 35.39 -5.90
C LEU A 395 12.55 35.36 -4.36
N THR A 396 11.55 35.71 -3.56
CA THR A 396 11.67 35.64 -2.09
C THR A 396 11.45 34.21 -1.58
N ALA A 397 10.77 33.38 -2.34
CA ALA A 397 10.60 31.96 -2.09
C ALA A 397 11.80 31.12 -2.57
N TRP A 398 12.58 31.66 -3.53
CA TRP A 398 13.66 30.91 -4.15
C TRP A 398 14.92 30.86 -3.27
N ASP A 399 15.36 29.65 -2.93
CA ASP A 399 16.66 29.34 -2.31
C ASP A 399 17.28 28.14 -3.05
N ALA A 400 18.25 28.41 -3.90
CA ALA A 400 18.90 27.38 -4.73
C ALA A 400 19.55 26.26 -3.92
N ALA A 401 20.14 26.57 -2.76
CA ALA A 401 20.80 25.59 -1.93
C ALA A 401 19.79 24.71 -1.19
N ALA A 402 18.72 25.31 -0.67
CA ALA A 402 17.65 24.59 -0.01
C ALA A 402 16.87 23.70 -1.00
N PHE A 403 16.58 24.23 -2.22
CA PHE A 403 15.98 23.43 -3.29
C PHE A 403 16.85 22.21 -3.67
N ALA A 404 18.15 22.43 -3.89
CA ALA A 404 19.11 21.35 -4.19
C ALA A 404 19.11 20.27 -3.10
N ALA A 405 19.15 20.67 -1.83
CA ALA A 405 19.07 19.75 -0.69
C ALA A 405 17.75 18.99 -0.66
N ALA A 406 16.62 19.65 -0.92
CA ALA A 406 15.31 19.00 -0.96
C ALA A 406 15.21 17.95 -2.08
N ILE A 407 15.77 18.22 -3.28
CA ILE A 407 15.85 17.24 -4.36
C ILE A 407 16.71 16.04 -3.95
N ASP A 408 17.89 16.28 -3.37
CA ASP A 408 18.76 15.17 -2.96
C ASP A 408 18.16 14.34 -1.82
N GLU A 409 17.63 14.97 -0.78
CA GLU A 409 17.13 14.29 0.40
C GLU A 409 15.79 13.56 0.16
N ARG A 410 14.91 14.16 -0.64
CA ARG A 410 13.54 13.66 -0.81
C ARG A 410 13.37 12.79 -2.07
N ILE A 411 14.25 12.91 -3.09
CA ILE A 411 14.13 12.21 -4.37
C ILE A 411 15.34 11.32 -4.64
N VAL A 412 16.55 11.90 -4.71
CA VAL A 412 17.74 11.22 -5.21
C VAL A 412 18.26 10.16 -4.25
N ALA A 413 18.40 10.50 -2.96
CA ALA A 413 18.91 9.60 -1.94
C ALA A 413 17.97 8.39 -1.71
N PRO A 414 16.64 8.55 -1.55
CA PRO A 414 15.71 7.43 -1.46
C PRO A 414 15.76 6.51 -2.69
N ALA A 415 15.81 7.07 -3.89
CA ALA A 415 15.90 6.30 -5.14
C ALA A 415 17.20 5.49 -5.23
N LYS A 416 18.32 6.08 -4.81
CA LYS A 416 19.63 5.40 -4.78
C LYS A 416 19.64 4.25 -3.79
N VAL A 417 19.09 4.42 -2.59
CA VAL A 417 18.96 3.37 -1.57
C VAL A 417 18.06 2.25 -2.10
N ALA A 418 16.94 2.59 -2.73
CA ALA A 418 16.02 1.63 -3.31
C ALA A 418 16.64 0.82 -4.46
N SER A 419 17.43 1.46 -5.33
CA SER A 419 18.19 0.74 -6.39
C SER A 419 19.19 -0.24 -5.79
N ALA A 420 19.94 0.17 -4.76
CA ALA A 420 20.88 -0.70 -4.07
C ALA A 420 20.20 -1.89 -3.36
N LEU A 421 18.99 -1.71 -2.83
CA LEU A 421 18.18 -2.79 -2.27
C LEU A 421 17.92 -3.89 -3.32
N VAL A 422 17.46 -3.51 -4.51
CA VAL A 422 17.20 -4.46 -5.60
C VAL A 422 18.49 -5.14 -6.09
N GLU A 423 19.58 -4.39 -6.25
CA GLU A 423 20.87 -4.90 -6.74
C GLU A 423 21.55 -5.88 -5.77
N SER A 424 21.37 -5.66 -4.47
CA SER A 424 21.98 -6.51 -3.43
C SER A 424 21.19 -7.78 -3.12
N ASN A 425 19.93 -7.88 -3.55
CA ASN A 425 19.03 -8.99 -3.26
C ASN A 425 18.67 -9.74 -4.56
N PRO A 426 19.23 -10.93 -4.81
CA PRO A 426 19.13 -11.58 -6.10
C PRO A 426 17.77 -12.21 -6.40
N TYR A 427 16.86 -12.28 -5.42
CA TYR A 427 15.60 -12.97 -5.55
C TYR A 427 14.42 -12.07 -5.14
N LEU A 428 13.38 -12.06 -5.96
CA LEU A 428 12.11 -11.37 -5.71
C LEU A 428 10.99 -12.39 -5.56
N THR A 429 10.22 -12.26 -4.49
CA THR A 429 8.92 -12.94 -4.32
C THR A 429 7.82 -11.91 -4.28
N ARG A 430 6.81 -12.05 -5.16
CA ARG A 430 5.58 -11.24 -5.16
C ARG A 430 4.42 -12.12 -4.75
N MET A 431 3.68 -11.68 -3.75
CA MET A 431 2.46 -12.32 -3.25
C MET A 431 1.30 -11.33 -3.31
N TYR A 432 0.11 -11.86 -3.54
CA TYR A 432 -1.10 -11.09 -3.68
C TYR A 432 -2.24 -11.72 -2.90
N THR A 433 -3.01 -10.87 -2.20
CA THR A 433 -4.30 -11.24 -1.57
C THR A 433 -5.29 -10.07 -1.73
N THR A 434 -6.55 -10.36 -1.47
CA THR A 434 -7.65 -9.37 -1.49
C THR A 434 -8.46 -9.47 -0.21
#